data_7b36c4ef944fc2014604ab44fda66062
#
_entry.id   7b36c4ef944fc2014604ab44fda66062
#
_cell.length_a   1.000
_cell.length_b   1.000
_cell.length_c   1.000
_cell.angle_alpha   90.00
_cell.angle_beta   90.00
_cell.angle_gamma   90.00
#
_symmetry.space_group_name_H-M   'P 1'
#
loop_
_entity.id
_entity.type
_entity.pdbx_description
1 polymer ?
#
loop_
_entity_poly.entity_id
_entity_poly.type
_entity_poly.pdbx_seq_one_letter_code
_entity_poly.pdbx_strand_id
1 'polypeptide(L)'
;MLPSIIRRSRLIFFYKRMAAMPDYLFWKLKGSPRPRVPHLIKQKTLREYAKRFQLPVLIETGTQFGQMIDAMEKDFREIYSIELDDANYALAVKNFAGHAQIHLLHGDSAMELPKLLQSVFEPCLFWLDGHSDKTPIMEELRAVFTHGSYKHAILIDDANCFGSSQFYPTMDAVRELTAQLWPEAVVEVRDNIIRIHPS
;
A
#
# COMPACT_ATOMS: atom_id res chain seq x y z
N MET A 1 0.75 28.55 0.35
CA MET A 1 0.38 27.62 1.45
C MET A 1 -1.11 27.38 1.44
N LEU A 2 -1.57 26.12 1.47
CA LEU A 2 -3.01 25.81 1.57
C LEU A 2 -3.55 26.20 2.96
N PRO A 3 -4.76 26.78 3.05
CA PRO A 3 -5.40 27.07 4.34
C PRO A 3 -5.52 25.81 5.21
N SER A 4 -5.41 25.97 6.52
CA SER A 4 -5.42 24.86 7.48
C SER A 4 -6.70 24.00 7.43
N ILE A 5 -7.84 24.62 7.09
CA ILE A 5 -9.13 23.93 6.91
C ILE A 5 -9.09 22.94 5.74
N ILE A 6 -8.44 23.31 4.63
CA ILE A 6 -8.33 22.44 3.45
C ILE A 6 -7.40 21.27 3.72
N ARG A 7 -6.34 21.46 4.52
CA ARG A 7 -5.40 20.39 4.89
C ARG A 7 -6.02 19.28 5.73
N ARG A 8 -7.14 19.55 6.40
CA ARG A 8 -7.83 18.63 7.32
C ARG A 8 -9.18 18.12 6.81
N SER A 9 -9.45 18.26 5.51
CA SER A 9 -10.69 17.80 4.88
C SER A 9 -10.40 16.99 3.62
N ARG A 10 -11.36 16.17 3.18
CA ARG A 10 -11.26 15.39 1.92
C ARG A 10 -11.07 16.29 0.67
N LEU A 11 -11.31 17.59 0.75
CA LEU A 11 -10.99 18.55 -0.32
C LEU A 11 -9.49 18.56 -0.66
N ILE A 12 -8.62 18.18 0.29
CA ILE A 12 -7.18 18.03 0.01
C ILE A 12 -6.90 16.95 -1.02
N PHE A 13 -7.69 15.87 -1.05
CA PHE A 13 -7.50 14.76 -2.01
C PHE A 13 -7.81 15.22 -3.43
N PHE A 14 -8.90 15.99 -3.60
CA PHE A 14 -9.21 16.61 -4.90
C PHE A 14 -8.07 17.53 -5.38
N TYR A 15 -7.58 18.41 -4.51
CA TYR A 15 -6.46 19.29 -4.83
C TYR A 15 -5.18 18.52 -5.16
N LYS A 16 -4.85 17.50 -4.38
CA LYS A 16 -3.68 16.66 -4.63
C LYS A 16 -3.80 15.86 -5.93
N ARG A 17 -5.00 15.41 -6.32
CA ARG A 17 -5.24 14.81 -7.64
C ARG A 17 -4.92 15.77 -8.78
N MET A 18 -5.39 17.00 -8.69
CA MET A 18 -5.10 18.03 -9.71
C MET A 18 -3.61 18.36 -9.76
N ALA A 19 -2.97 18.49 -8.61
CA ALA A 19 -1.54 18.79 -8.49
C ALA A 19 -0.63 17.63 -8.94
N ALA A 20 -1.10 16.39 -8.93
CA ALA A 20 -0.32 15.21 -9.33
C ALA A 20 -0.24 15.01 -10.86
N MET A 21 -1.10 15.67 -11.65
CA MET A 21 -1.15 15.49 -13.09
C MET A 21 0.13 15.99 -13.80
N PRO A 22 0.69 17.17 -13.51
CA PRO A 22 1.94 17.62 -14.09
C PRO A 22 3.12 16.69 -13.76
N ASP A 23 3.21 16.21 -12.52
CA ASP A 23 4.26 15.27 -12.09
C ASP A 23 4.18 13.94 -12.85
N TYR A 24 2.97 13.44 -13.06
CA TYR A 24 2.72 12.22 -13.85
C TYR A 24 3.12 12.40 -15.32
N LEU A 25 2.72 13.51 -15.96
CA LEU A 25 3.07 13.80 -17.35
C LEU A 25 4.58 13.95 -17.52
N PHE A 26 5.23 14.66 -16.61
CA PHE A 26 6.69 14.82 -16.60
C PHE A 26 7.40 13.48 -16.45
N TRP A 27 6.95 12.64 -15.53
CA TRP A 27 7.50 11.32 -15.27
C TRP A 27 7.38 10.41 -16.50
N LYS A 28 6.22 10.43 -17.16
CA LYS A 28 5.95 9.64 -18.37
C LYS A 28 6.79 10.10 -19.56
N LEU A 29 6.99 11.40 -19.73
CA LEU A 29 7.74 11.98 -20.86
C LEU A 29 9.27 11.80 -20.70
N LYS A 30 9.78 11.79 -19.50
CA LYS A 30 11.22 11.74 -19.21
C LYS A 30 11.75 10.36 -18.83
N GLY A 31 10.96 9.30 -18.93
CA GLY A 31 11.43 7.93 -18.67
C GLY A 31 11.86 7.67 -17.23
N SER A 32 11.11 8.16 -16.27
CA SER A 32 11.32 7.87 -14.84
C SER A 32 12.63 8.44 -14.23
N PRO A 33 12.95 9.71 -14.39
CA PRO A 33 14.25 10.26 -13.97
C PRO A 33 14.38 10.52 -12.46
N ARG A 34 13.37 10.23 -11.67
CA ARG A 34 13.32 10.51 -10.22
C ARG A 34 13.10 9.23 -9.42
N PRO A 35 13.77 9.04 -8.25
CA PRO A 35 13.53 7.92 -7.36
C PRO A 35 12.09 7.91 -6.80
N ARG A 36 11.44 9.09 -6.72
CA ARG A 36 10.07 9.20 -6.20
C ARG A 36 9.05 9.05 -7.30
N VAL A 37 8.29 7.97 -7.26
CA VAL A 37 7.22 7.65 -8.21
C VAL A 37 5.99 8.52 -7.93
N PRO A 38 5.39 9.15 -8.95
CA PRO A 38 4.14 9.89 -8.77
C PRO A 38 3.01 9.00 -8.23
N HIS A 39 2.23 9.51 -7.29
CA HIS A 39 1.12 8.79 -6.67
C HIS A 39 0.11 8.22 -7.70
N LEU A 40 -0.09 8.88 -8.85
CA LEU A 40 -0.92 8.36 -9.94
C LEU A 40 -0.42 7.05 -10.56
N ILE A 41 0.91 6.82 -10.58
CA ILE A 41 1.48 5.55 -11.04
C ILE A 41 1.17 4.45 -10.03
N LYS A 42 1.37 4.71 -8.72
CA LYS A 42 1.01 3.79 -7.65
C LYS A 42 -0.47 3.38 -7.77
N GLN A 43 -1.39 4.36 -7.89
CA GLN A 43 -2.82 4.10 -8.09
C GLN A 43 -3.13 3.25 -9.32
N LYS A 44 -2.46 3.51 -10.46
CA LYS A 44 -2.65 2.72 -11.68
C LYS A 44 -2.16 1.28 -11.48
N THR A 45 -1.04 1.11 -10.81
CA THR A 45 -0.51 -0.22 -10.48
C THR A 45 -1.48 -1.01 -9.61
N LEU A 46 -2.04 -0.40 -8.56
CA LEU A 46 -3.03 -1.06 -7.71
C LEU A 46 -4.25 -1.53 -8.54
N ARG A 47 -4.82 -0.63 -9.38
CA ARG A 47 -5.96 -0.99 -10.26
C ARG A 47 -5.62 -2.09 -11.25
N GLU A 48 -4.42 -2.04 -11.85
CA GLU A 48 -3.95 -3.08 -12.77
C GLU A 48 -3.94 -4.45 -12.11
N TYR A 49 -3.35 -4.55 -10.91
CA TYR A 49 -3.24 -5.81 -10.17
C TYR A 49 -4.58 -6.28 -9.60
N ALA A 50 -5.38 -5.37 -9.05
CA ALA A 50 -6.73 -5.70 -8.59
C ALA A 50 -7.58 -6.33 -9.71
N LYS A 51 -7.54 -5.73 -10.91
CA LYS A 51 -8.27 -6.24 -12.09
C LYS A 51 -7.69 -7.55 -12.61
N ARG A 52 -6.36 -7.62 -12.75
CA ARG A 52 -5.65 -8.81 -13.30
C ARG A 52 -5.93 -10.05 -12.48
N PHE A 53 -5.92 -9.95 -11.16
CA PHE A 53 -6.09 -11.07 -10.25
C PHE A 53 -7.47 -11.13 -9.59
N GLN A 54 -8.39 -10.25 -9.99
CA GLN A 54 -9.78 -10.19 -9.49
C GLN A 54 -9.84 -10.07 -7.94
N LEU A 55 -9.08 -9.12 -7.40
CA LEU A 55 -8.91 -8.92 -5.96
C LEU A 55 -9.93 -7.90 -5.43
N PRO A 56 -10.97 -8.32 -4.69
CA PRO A 56 -12.04 -7.43 -4.24
C PRO A 56 -11.70 -6.63 -2.98
N VAL A 57 -10.64 -7.00 -2.26
CA VAL A 57 -10.23 -6.41 -0.99
C VAL A 57 -8.86 -5.76 -1.12
N LEU A 58 -8.73 -4.54 -0.62
CA LEU A 58 -7.45 -3.86 -0.44
C LEU A 58 -7.08 -3.87 1.04
N ILE A 59 -5.85 -4.27 1.34
CA ILE A 59 -5.25 -4.13 2.67
C ILE A 59 -4.01 -3.24 2.53
N GLU A 60 -4.02 -2.10 3.20
CA GLU A 60 -2.96 -1.10 3.19
C GLU A 60 -2.27 -1.04 4.56
N THR A 61 -0.95 -0.92 4.57
CA THR A 61 -0.18 -0.50 5.75
C THR A 61 0.42 0.88 5.51
N GLY A 62 0.26 1.79 6.50
CA GLY A 62 0.63 3.20 6.36
C GLY A 62 -0.48 4.06 5.74
N THR A 63 -1.55 4.30 6.47
CA THR A 63 -2.68 5.14 6.04
C THR A 63 -2.28 6.57 5.73
N GLN A 64 -1.41 7.15 6.56
CA GLN A 64 -1.00 8.55 6.51
C GLN A 64 -2.23 9.49 6.43
N PHE A 65 -2.42 10.19 5.32
CA PHE A 65 -3.57 11.08 5.11
C PHE A 65 -4.77 10.38 4.44
N GLY A 66 -4.69 9.07 4.15
CA GLY A 66 -5.73 8.30 3.47
C GLY A 66 -5.85 8.57 1.97
N GLN A 67 -4.77 9.01 1.32
CA GLN A 67 -4.78 9.33 -0.12
C GLN A 67 -5.02 8.11 -1.00
N MET A 68 -4.45 6.97 -0.63
CA MET A 68 -4.65 5.74 -1.40
C MET A 68 -6.05 5.21 -1.17
N ILE A 69 -6.56 5.24 0.06
CA ILE A 69 -7.95 4.88 0.37
C ILE A 69 -8.93 5.69 -0.49
N ASP A 70 -8.83 7.04 -0.47
CA ASP A 70 -9.70 7.91 -1.27
C ASP A 70 -9.62 7.63 -2.77
N ALA A 71 -8.42 7.29 -3.25
CA ALA A 71 -8.22 6.97 -4.66
C ALA A 71 -8.80 5.62 -5.06
N MET A 72 -8.81 4.63 -4.15
CA MET A 72 -9.20 3.24 -4.39
C MET A 72 -10.61 2.91 -3.90
N GLU A 73 -11.30 3.82 -3.21
CA GLU A 73 -12.61 3.58 -2.59
C GLU A 73 -13.66 2.98 -3.53
N LYS A 74 -13.61 3.34 -4.82
CA LYS A 74 -14.56 2.85 -5.83
C LYS A 74 -14.11 1.58 -6.55
N ASP A 75 -12.87 1.17 -6.34
CA ASP A 75 -12.26 0.05 -7.04
C ASP A 75 -12.32 -1.24 -6.21
N PHE A 76 -12.54 -1.12 -4.89
CA PHE A 76 -12.58 -2.26 -3.96
C PHE A 76 -13.90 -2.32 -3.19
N ARG A 77 -14.34 -3.54 -2.88
CA ARG A 77 -15.53 -3.79 -2.06
C ARG A 77 -15.26 -3.47 -0.59
N GLU A 78 -14.08 -3.85 -0.08
CA GLU A 78 -13.61 -3.59 1.27
C GLU A 78 -12.19 -3.03 1.23
N ILE A 79 -11.91 -2.07 2.06
CA ILE A 79 -10.57 -1.50 2.26
C ILE A 79 -10.25 -1.53 3.74
N TYR A 80 -9.17 -2.18 4.09
CA TYR A 80 -8.58 -2.16 5.41
C TYR A 80 -7.29 -1.34 5.37
N SER A 81 -7.09 -0.44 6.32
CA SER A 81 -5.87 0.36 6.38
C SER A 81 -5.38 0.47 7.82
N ILE A 82 -4.10 0.17 8.02
CA ILE A 82 -3.45 0.13 9.34
C ILE A 82 -2.56 1.35 9.48
N GLU A 83 -2.72 2.10 10.57
CA GLU A 83 -1.96 3.33 10.87
C GLU A 83 -1.38 3.28 12.29
N LEU A 84 -0.09 3.56 12.38
CA LEU A 84 0.65 3.57 13.63
C LEU A 84 0.53 4.92 14.36
N ASP A 85 0.55 6.02 13.62
CA ASP A 85 0.54 7.38 14.19
C ASP A 85 -0.86 7.80 14.65
N ASP A 86 -0.98 8.19 15.91
CA ASP A 86 -2.24 8.60 16.55
C ASP A 86 -2.95 9.73 15.79
N ALA A 87 -2.19 10.73 15.31
CA ALA A 87 -2.76 11.92 14.68
C ALA A 87 -3.26 11.61 13.26
N ASN A 88 -2.50 10.80 12.51
CA ASN A 88 -2.90 10.32 11.18
C ASN A 88 -4.12 9.40 11.28
N TYR A 89 -4.12 8.46 12.23
CA TYR A 89 -5.27 7.59 12.48
C TYR A 89 -6.54 8.40 12.80
N ALA A 90 -6.46 9.32 13.76
CA ALA A 90 -7.61 10.17 14.13
C ALA A 90 -8.12 11.01 12.94
N LEU A 91 -7.21 11.48 12.09
CA LEU A 91 -7.56 12.22 10.87
C LEU A 91 -8.24 11.30 9.86
N ALA A 92 -7.74 10.10 9.65
CA ALA A 92 -8.34 9.12 8.74
C ALA A 92 -9.75 8.74 9.20
N VAL A 93 -9.95 8.42 10.49
CA VAL A 93 -11.28 8.14 11.08
C VAL A 93 -12.27 9.28 10.79
N LYS A 94 -11.84 10.53 10.94
CA LYS A 94 -12.67 11.69 10.61
C LYS A 94 -12.97 11.80 9.12
N ASN A 95 -11.98 11.55 8.26
CA ASN A 95 -12.13 11.71 6.81
C ASN A 95 -13.02 10.64 6.18
N PHE A 96 -13.03 9.44 6.76
CA PHE A 96 -13.77 8.30 6.23
C PHE A 96 -14.98 7.91 7.10
N ALA A 97 -15.41 8.79 8.01
CA ALA A 97 -16.64 8.59 8.78
C ALA A 97 -17.84 8.36 7.85
N GLY A 98 -18.59 7.27 8.09
CA GLY A 98 -19.77 6.91 7.29
C GLY A 98 -19.48 6.13 6.01
N HIS A 99 -18.24 5.78 5.71
CA HIS A 99 -17.86 4.90 4.61
C HIS A 99 -17.77 3.45 5.10
N ALA A 100 -18.86 2.70 5.02
CA ALA A 100 -19.01 1.38 5.64
C ALA A 100 -17.97 0.34 5.14
N GLN A 101 -17.48 0.49 3.91
CA GLN A 101 -16.48 -0.41 3.32
C GLN A 101 -15.04 -0.08 3.70
N ILE A 102 -14.80 0.99 4.49
CA ILE A 102 -13.45 1.41 4.89
C ILE A 102 -13.26 1.12 6.38
N HIS A 103 -12.30 0.26 6.68
CA HIS A 103 -11.98 -0.22 8.02
C HIS A 103 -10.59 0.28 8.42
N LEU A 104 -10.54 1.15 9.39
CA LEU A 104 -9.29 1.73 9.88
C LEU A 104 -8.87 1.02 11.17
N LEU A 105 -7.64 0.53 11.21
CA LEU A 105 -7.04 -0.14 12.35
C LEU A 105 -5.90 0.72 12.89
N HIS A 106 -5.83 0.86 14.21
CA HIS A 106 -4.79 1.63 14.88
C HIS A 106 -3.75 0.71 15.50
N GLY A 107 -2.50 0.84 15.10
CA GLY A 107 -1.40 0.07 15.69
C GLY A 107 -0.27 -0.24 14.72
N ASP A 108 0.69 -1.00 15.23
CA ASP A 108 1.81 -1.53 14.45
C ASP A 108 1.31 -2.62 13.49
N SER A 109 1.58 -2.44 12.20
CA SER A 109 1.13 -3.39 11.17
C SER A 109 1.74 -4.79 11.33
N ALA A 110 2.94 -4.92 11.90
CA ALA A 110 3.49 -6.23 12.26
C ALA A 110 2.60 -7.02 13.22
N MET A 111 1.82 -6.31 14.06
CA MET A 111 0.94 -6.90 15.06
C MET A 111 -0.52 -6.95 14.60
N GLU A 112 -0.98 -5.90 13.93
CA GLU A 112 -2.40 -5.77 13.55
C GLU A 112 -2.75 -6.57 12.28
N LEU A 113 -1.83 -6.67 11.31
CA LEU A 113 -2.06 -7.42 10.08
C LEU A 113 -2.34 -8.91 10.34
N PRO A 114 -1.55 -9.64 11.15
CA PRO A 114 -1.86 -11.04 11.46
C PRO A 114 -3.23 -11.23 12.14
N LYS A 115 -3.68 -10.28 12.98
CA LYS A 115 -5.00 -10.33 13.61
C LYS A 115 -6.12 -10.11 12.59
N LEU A 116 -5.97 -9.08 11.74
CA LEU A 116 -6.91 -8.78 10.67
C LEU A 116 -7.11 -9.99 9.76
N LEU A 117 -6.04 -10.65 9.36
CA LEU A 117 -6.06 -11.79 8.45
C LEU A 117 -6.85 -12.99 8.99
N GLN A 118 -7.05 -13.11 10.31
CA GLN A 118 -7.91 -14.14 10.89
C GLN A 118 -9.40 -13.98 10.53
N SER A 119 -9.82 -12.78 10.11
CA SER A 119 -11.21 -12.46 9.74
C SER A 119 -11.40 -12.23 8.24
N VAL A 120 -10.35 -12.30 7.43
CA VAL A 120 -10.41 -12.13 5.98
C VAL A 120 -10.30 -13.48 5.29
N PHE A 121 -11.30 -13.88 4.52
CA PHE A 121 -11.42 -15.22 3.91
C PHE A 121 -11.49 -15.17 2.38
N GLU A 122 -10.75 -14.25 1.77
CA GLU A 122 -10.76 -14.05 0.32
C GLU A 122 -9.44 -13.45 -0.19
N PRO A 123 -9.18 -13.53 -1.51
CA PRO A 123 -7.97 -12.97 -2.10
C PRO A 123 -7.94 -11.44 -1.97
N CYS A 124 -6.78 -10.91 -1.59
CA CYS A 124 -6.56 -9.48 -1.33
C CYS A 124 -5.42 -8.93 -2.18
N LEU A 125 -5.52 -7.64 -2.48
CA LEU A 125 -4.37 -6.83 -2.86
C LEU A 125 -3.79 -6.19 -1.61
N PHE A 126 -2.49 -6.40 -1.37
CA PHE A 126 -1.75 -5.74 -0.30
C PHE A 126 -0.98 -4.55 -0.87
N TRP A 127 -1.08 -3.41 -0.22
CA TRP A 127 -0.27 -2.22 -0.45
C TRP A 127 0.52 -1.92 0.82
N LEU A 128 1.81 -2.28 0.82
CA LEU A 128 2.69 -2.12 1.98
C LEU A 128 3.53 -0.84 1.81
N ASP A 129 3.14 0.20 2.53
CA ASP A 129 3.75 1.55 2.50
C ASP A 129 3.93 2.10 3.94
N GLY A 130 3.84 1.23 4.95
CA GLY A 130 3.97 1.55 6.38
C GLY A 130 5.41 1.67 6.84
N HIS A 131 6.19 2.56 6.22
CA HIS A 131 7.61 2.73 6.52
C HIS A 131 7.82 3.87 7.53
N SER A 132 8.44 3.52 8.65
CA SER A 132 8.94 4.45 9.66
C SER A 132 10.43 4.18 9.92
N ASP A 133 10.94 4.54 11.08
CA ASP A 133 12.33 4.30 11.49
C ASP A 133 12.70 2.79 11.53
N LYS A 134 11.71 1.90 11.56
CA LYS A 134 11.87 0.45 11.41
C LYS A 134 10.72 -0.06 10.54
N THR A 135 11.06 -0.70 9.42
CA THR A 135 10.04 -1.26 8.54
C THR A 135 9.60 -2.66 8.98
N PRO A 136 8.29 -2.92 9.09
CA PRO A 136 7.74 -4.24 9.47
C PRO A 136 7.59 -5.20 8.27
N ILE A 137 8.16 -4.90 7.12
CA ILE A 137 7.93 -5.62 5.84
C ILE A 137 8.12 -7.13 5.96
N MET A 138 9.14 -7.61 6.67
CA MET A 138 9.39 -9.06 6.76
C MET A 138 8.34 -9.77 7.61
N GLU A 139 7.84 -9.13 8.65
CA GLU A 139 6.75 -9.60 9.49
C GLU A 139 5.43 -9.58 8.73
N GLU A 140 5.15 -8.50 7.99
CA GLU A 140 3.97 -8.36 7.13
C GLU A 140 3.95 -9.43 6.04
N LEU A 141 5.07 -9.66 5.34
CA LEU A 141 5.18 -10.69 4.30
C LEU A 141 4.97 -12.10 4.87
N ARG A 142 5.52 -12.40 6.06
CA ARG A 142 5.27 -13.70 6.72
C ARG A 142 3.80 -13.89 7.01
N ALA A 143 3.12 -12.88 7.53
CA ALA A 143 1.70 -12.93 7.81
C ALA A 143 0.89 -13.20 6.54
N VAL A 144 1.18 -12.48 5.45
CA VAL A 144 0.46 -12.64 4.17
C VAL A 144 0.73 -14.02 3.54
N PHE A 145 1.99 -14.48 3.50
CA PHE A 145 2.34 -15.77 2.90
C PHE A 145 1.78 -16.98 3.66
N THR A 146 1.51 -16.82 4.96
CA THR A 146 0.90 -17.88 5.79
C THR A 146 -0.62 -17.77 5.88
N HIS A 147 -1.22 -16.75 5.25
CA HIS A 147 -2.66 -16.53 5.25
C HIS A 147 -3.37 -17.43 4.24
N GLY A 148 -3.70 -18.65 4.66
CA GLY A 148 -4.50 -19.57 3.88
C GLY A 148 -3.92 -19.93 2.50
N SER A 149 -4.79 -20.42 1.61
CA SER A 149 -4.42 -20.80 0.23
C SER A 149 -4.88 -19.76 -0.80
N TYR A 150 -5.03 -18.52 -0.40
CA TYR A 150 -5.52 -17.44 -1.27
C TYR A 150 -4.43 -16.94 -2.22
N LYS A 151 -4.84 -16.64 -3.46
CA LYS A 151 -3.97 -16.03 -4.46
C LYS A 151 -3.97 -14.51 -4.28
N HIS A 152 -3.16 -14.04 -3.37
CA HIS A 152 -2.95 -12.62 -3.13
C HIS A 152 -2.06 -11.97 -4.20
N ALA A 153 -2.07 -10.65 -4.27
CA ALA A 153 -1.00 -9.87 -4.86
C ALA A 153 -0.49 -8.86 -3.84
N ILE A 154 0.83 -8.66 -3.79
CA ILE A 154 1.49 -7.80 -2.82
C ILE A 154 2.30 -6.77 -3.60
N LEU A 155 2.06 -5.51 -3.29
CA LEU A 155 2.78 -4.37 -3.83
C LEU A 155 3.45 -3.63 -2.67
N ILE A 156 4.77 -3.46 -2.73
CA ILE A 156 5.54 -2.80 -1.68
C ILE A 156 6.16 -1.55 -2.27
N ASP A 157 5.96 -0.41 -1.62
CA ASP A 157 6.52 0.86 -2.08
C ASP A 157 8.03 0.97 -1.82
N ASP A 158 8.62 1.99 -2.40
CA ASP A 158 10.01 2.42 -2.16
C ASP A 158 11.07 1.32 -2.33
N ALA A 159 10.97 0.52 -3.40
CA ALA A 159 11.93 -0.54 -3.74
C ALA A 159 13.40 -0.08 -3.72
N ASN A 160 13.66 1.20 -4.01
CA ASN A 160 15.01 1.78 -3.96
C ASN A 160 15.59 1.88 -2.54
N CYS A 161 14.77 1.76 -1.50
CA CYS A 161 15.22 1.77 -0.10
C CYS A 161 15.77 0.41 0.35
N PHE A 162 15.37 -0.67 -0.35
CA PHE A 162 15.77 -2.04 0.01
C PHE A 162 17.26 -2.27 -0.19
N GLY A 163 17.94 -2.65 0.91
CA GLY A 163 19.39 -2.81 0.95
C GLY A 163 20.20 -1.51 1.02
N SER A 164 19.54 -0.33 1.00
CA SER A 164 20.22 0.97 1.07
C SER A 164 20.43 1.49 2.50
N SER A 165 19.72 0.93 3.47
CA SER A 165 19.84 1.31 4.89
C SER A 165 19.61 0.11 5.80
N GLN A 166 20.05 0.23 7.06
CA GLN A 166 19.83 -0.79 8.09
C GLN A 166 18.35 -0.98 8.49
N PHE A 167 17.48 -0.07 8.06
CA PHE A 167 16.05 -0.09 8.40
C PHE A 167 15.22 -0.90 7.41
N TYR A 168 15.76 -1.17 6.21
CA TYR A 168 15.07 -1.94 5.18
C TYR A 168 15.76 -3.28 4.95
N PRO A 169 15.01 -4.37 4.73
CA PRO A 169 15.59 -5.64 4.33
C PRO A 169 16.26 -5.51 2.95
N THR A 170 17.11 -6.47 2.62
CA THR A 170 17.64 -6.56 1.25
C THR A 170 16.59 -7.16 0.31
N MET A 171 16.70 -6.88 -1.00
CA MET A 171 15.88 -7.54 -2.00
C MET A 171 16.08 -9.06 -2.00
N ASP A 172 17.29 -9.53 -1.68
CA ASP A 172 17.57 -10.96 -1.60
C ASP A 172 16.81 -11.60 -0.42
N ALA A 173 16.76 -10.94 0.74
CA ALA A 173 15.97 -11.42 1.88
C ALA A 173 14.47 -11.54 1.53
N VAL A 174 13.91 -10.58 0.77
CA VAL A 174 12.53 -10.64 0.29
C VAL A 174 12.35 -11.83 -0.66
N ARG A 175 13.27 -12.04 -1.62
CA ARG A 175 13.21 -13.17 -2.55
C ARG A 175 13.36 -14.52 -1.87
N GLU A 176 14.27 -14.64 -0.92
CA GLU A 176 14.48 -15.86 -0.13
C GLU A 176 13.23 -16.22 0.67
N LEU A 177 12.65 -15.24 1.37
CA LEU A 177 11.40 -15.46 2.11
C LEU A 177 10.26 -15.87 1.18
N THR A 178 10.13 -15.21 0.03
CA THR A 178 9.11 -15.55 -0.97
C THR A 178 9.32 -16.97 -1.51
N ALA A 179 10.55 -17.32 -1.89
CA ALA A 179 10.86 -18.67 -2.39
C ALA A 179 10.61 -19.77 -1.34
N GLN A 180 10.79 -19.44 -0.06
CA GLN A 180 10.54 -20.38 1.03
C GLN A 180 9.05 -20.61 1.28
N LEU A 181 8.22 -19.53 1.28
CA LEU A 181 6.82 -19.59 1.72
C LEU A 181 5.82 -19.59 0.56
N TRP A 182 6.21 -19.08 -0.60
CA TRP A 182 5.40 -19.05 -1.81
C TRP A 182 6.26 -19.24 -3.08
N PRO A 183 6.81 -20.46 -3.29
CA PRO A 183 7.83 -20.72 -4.31
C PRO A 183 7.39 -20.46 -5.75
N GLU A 184 6.10 -20.54 -6.05
CA GLU A 184 5.55 -20.26 -7.38
C GLU A 184 5.23 -18.78 -7.66
N ALA A 185 5.44 -17.90 -6.67
CA ALA A 185 5.21 -16.48 -6.85
C ALA A 185 6.26 -15.82 -7.77
N VAL A 186 5.81 -14.89 -8.57
CA VAL A 186 6.67 -13.98 -9.32
C VAL A 186 7.07 -12.81 -8.44
N VAL A 187 8.37 -12.49 -8.40
CA VAL A 187 8.89 -11.30 -7.71
C VAL A 187 9.57 -10.39 -8.74
N GLU A 188 8.99 -9.25 -9.01
CA GLU A 188 9.52 -8.24 -9.93
C GLU A 188 9.60 -6.86 -9.29
N VAL A 189 10.45 -5.98 -9.84
CA VAL A 189 10.52 -4.57 -9.45
C VAL A 189 10.29 -3.72 -10.70
N ARG A 190 9.26 -2.87 -10.64
CA ARG A 190 8.97 -1.90 -11.70
C ARG A 190 8.39 -0.64 -11.09
N ASP A 191 8.77 0.53 -11.61
CA ASP A 191 8.30 1.83 -11.12
C ASP A 191 8.54 2.03 -9.62
N ASN A 192 9.70 1.59 -9.12
CA ASN A 192 10.07 1.64 -7.70
C ASN A 192 9.10 0.89 -6.75
N ILE A 193 8.33 -0.06 -7.28
CA ILE A 193 7.40 -0.91 -6.54
C ILE A 193 7.86 -2.35 -6.67
N ILE A 194 8.06 -3.04 -5.54
CA ILE A 194 8.23 -4.50 -5.52
C ILE A 194 6.85 -5.13 -5.68
N ARG A 195 6.75 -6.11 -6.56
CA ARG A 195 5.51 -6.78 -6.92
C ARG A 195 5.67 -8.27 -6.72
N ILE A 196 4.84 -8.85 -5.86
CA ILE A 196 4.81 -10.29 -5.58
C ILE A 196 3.40 -10.78 -5.90
N HIS A 197 3.28 -11.74 -6.80
CA HIS A 197 1.97 -12.17 -7.29
C HIS A 197 2.00 -13.60 -7.85
N PRO A 198 0.85 -14.25 -8.06
CA PRO A 198 0.77 -15.52 -8.77
C PRO A 198 1.40 -15.45 -10.16
N SER A 199 2.00 -16.55 -10.62
CA SER A 199 2.51 -16.71 -12.00
C SER A 199 1.41 -16.64 -13.06
#